data_725958d7f6ac0fd45d42be68bae9e038
#
_entry.id   725958d7f6ac0fd45d42be68bae9e038
#
_cell.length_a   1.000
_cell.length_b   1.000
_cell.length_c   1.000
_cell.angle_alpha   90.00
_cell.angle_beta   90.00
_cell.angle_gamma   90.00
#
_symmetry.space_group_name_H-M   'P 1'
#
loop_
_entity.id
_entity.type
_entity.pdbx_description
1 polymer ?
#
loop_
_entity_poly.entity_id
_entity_poly.type
_entity_poly.pdbx_seq_one_letter_code
_entity_poly.pdbx_strand_id
1 'polypeptide(L)'
;VTREIAPRLRPGQLISLESTTYPGTTEEVMLPILEQSGLKVEEDFFLVHSPERVDPGNKRYTTRNTTKVVGGVGPRSLEAGVFFYSQTIEKVVPVSSAKAAELVKVFENTFRAVNIALVNELAMLCDRMGLNVWEVLDAAFTKPFGIMPFYPGPGVGGHCIPIDPHYLEWKAKEYNFNTHFIALAGEINRKMPEFTVEKA
;
A
#
# COMPACT_ATOMS: atom_id res chain seq x y z
N VAL A 1 -20.83 -0.83 1.72
CA VAL A 1 -20.68 0.10 0.59
C VAL A 1 -20.96 -0.60 -0.72
N THR A 2 -20.17 -1.63 -1.19
CA THR A 2 -20.35 -2.25 -2.52
C THR A 2 -21.77 -2.80 -2.70
N ARG A 3 -22.35 -3.47 -1.68
CA ARG A 3 -23.73 -3.97 -1.69
C ARG A 3 -24.79 -2.86 -1.77
N GLU A 4 -24.45 -1.64 -1.36
CA GLU A 4 -25.34 -0.47 -1.46
C GLU A 4 -25.24 0.21 -2.83
N ILE A 5 -24.07 0.07 -3.50
CA ILE A 5 -23.86 0.56 -4.86
C ILE A 5 -24.57 -0.32 -5.88
N ALA A 6 -24.45 -1.64 -5.75
CA ALA A 6 -24.96 -2.60 -6.73
C ALA A 6 -26.41 -2.32 -7.20
N PRO A 7 -27.42 -2.09 -6.33
CA PRO A 7 -28.79 -1.82 -6.78
C PRO A 7 -28.98 -0.43 -7.42
N ARG A 8 -27.95 0.42 -7.37
CA ARG A 8 -27.95 1.78 -7.95
C ARG A 8 -27.05 1.90 -9.16
N LEU A 9 -26.37 0.80 -9.55
CA LEU A 9 -25.46 0.77 -10.68
C LEU A 9 -26.24 1.03 -11.98
N ARG A 10 -25.65 1.80 -12.87
CA ARG A 10 -26.24 2.18 -14.17
C ARG A 10 -25.24 1.91 -15.28
N PRO A 11 -25.70 1.61 -16.50
CA PRO A 11 -24.81 1.52 -17.66
C PRO A 11 -23.94 2.76 -17.86
N GLY A 12 -22.71 2.55 -18.25
CA GLY A 12 -21.68 3.59 -18.46
C GLY A 12 -20.97 4.07 -17.20
N GLN A 13 -21.29 3.55 -16.00
CA GLN A 13 -20.61 3.97 -14.77
C GLN A 13 -19.23 3.36 -14.62
N LEU A 14 -18.29 4.16 -14.11
CA LEU A 14 -17.01 3.73 -13.61
C LEU A 14 -17.07 3.62 -12.08
N ILE A 15 -16.69 2.46 -11.55
CA ILE A 15 -16.49 2.23 -10.13
C ILE A 15 -15.00 2.10 -9.87
N SER A 16 -14.47 2.89 -8.94
CA SER A 16 -13.07 2.82 -8.52
C SER A 16 -12.97 2.47 -7.04
N LEU A 17 -12.21 1.43 -6.73
CA LEU A 17 -11.76 1.14 -5.38
C LEU A 17 -10.44 1.87 -5.14
N GLU A 18 -10.42 2.78 -4.16
CA GLU A 18 -9.21 3.55 -3.82
C GLU A 18 -8.63 3.16 -2.45
N SER A 19 -9.46 2.63 -1.56
CA SER A 19 -9.03 2.18 -0.24
C SER A 19 -8.02 1.03 -0.34
N THR A 20 -7.02 1.05 0.54
CA THR A 20 -6.07 -0.06 0.67
C THR A 20 -6.79 -1.35 1.02
N THR A 21 -6.42 -2.41 0.32
CA THR A 21 -6.99 -3.75 0.48
C THR A 21 -5.98 -4.81 0.06
N TYR A 22 -6.27 -6.09 0.33
CA TYR A 22 -5.44 -7.19 -0.17
C TYR A 22 -5.62 -7.41 -1.68
N PRO A 23 -4.59 -7.88 -2.38
CA PRO A 23 -4.67 -8.17 -3.82
C PRO A 23 -5.76 -9.19 -4.14
N GLY A 24 -6.67 -8.82 -5.05
CA GLY A 24 -7.82 -9.61 -5.46
C GLY A 24 -9.17 -9.08 -4.97
N THR A 25 -9.22 -8.14 -4.05
CA THR A 25 -10.49 -7.63 -3.49
C THR A 25 -11.42 -7.08 -4.58
N THR A 26 -10.89 -6.34 -5.56
CA THR A 26 -11.69 -5.76 -6.64
C THR A 26 -12.38 -6.84 -7.47
N GLU A 27 -11.63 -7.89 -7.84
CA GLU A 27 -12.13 -8.97 -8.71
C GLU A 27 -12.89 -10.06 -7.94
N GLU A 28 -12.39 -10.46 -6.76
CA GLU A 28 -12.91 -11.61 -6.01
C GLU A 28 -14.11 -11.24 -5.11
N VAL A 29 -14.17 -9.97 -4.66
CA VAL A 29 -15.21 -9.52 -3.72
C VAL A 29 -16.17 -8.49 -4.35
N MET A 30 -15.62 -7.40 -4.92
CA MET A 30 -16.49 -6.32 -5.42
C MET A 30 -17.23 -6.72 -6.68
N LEU A 31 -16.53 -7.28 -7.66
CA LEU A 31 -17.11 -7.64 -8.95
C LEU A 31 -18.34 -8.55 -8.82
N PRO A 32 -18.31 -9.69 -8.10
CA PRO A 32 -19.48 -10.56 -7.95
C PRO A 32 -20.68 -9.86 -7.28
N ILE A 33 -20.43 -8.88 -6.40
CA ILE A 33 -21.49 -8.12 -5.76
C ILE A 33 -22.12 -7.12 -6.75
N LEU A 34 -21.29 -6.43 -7.53
CA LEU A 34 -21.77 -5.45 -8.51
C LEU A 34 -22.58 -6.10 -9.64
N GLU A 35 -22.19 -7.27 -10.10
CA GLU A 35 -22.91 -8.02 -11.14
C GLU A 35 -24.26 -8.58 -10.67
N GLN A 36 -24.58 -8.56 -9.36
CA GLN A 36 -25.93 -8.85 -8.86
C GLN A 36 -26.95 -7.80 -9.32
N SER A 37 -26.52 -6.64 -9.81
CA SER A 37 -27.37 -5.66 -10.48
C SER A 37 -27.97 -6.15 -11.80
N GLY A 38 -27.43 -7.24 -12.36
CA GLY A 38 -27.75 -7.74 -13.71
C GLY A 38 -26.90 -7.10 -14.81
N LEU A 39 -26.09 -6.10 -14.49
CA LEU A 39 -25.16 -5.47 -15.42
C LEU A 39 -23.85 -6.24 -15.47
N LYS A 40 -23.16 -6.18 -16.62
CA LYS A 40 -21.90 -6.88 -16.88
C LYS A 40 -20.73 -5.90 -16.90
N VAL A 41 -19.66 -6.25 -16.17
CA VAL A 41 -18.39 -5.51 -16.26
C VAL A 41 -17.82 -5.61 -17.68
N GLU A 42 -17.10 -4.60 -18.13
CA GLU A 42 -16.54 -4.46 -19.47
C GLU A 42 -17.59 -4.22 -20.60
N GLU A 43 -18.85 -4.47 -20.35
CA GLU A 43 -19.95 -4.24 -21.28
C GLU A 43 -20.80 -3.04 -20.85
N ASP A 44 -21.38 -3.15 -19.67
CA ASP A 44 -22.34 -2.17 -19.12
C ASP A 44 -21.68 -1.18 -18.17
N PHE A 45 -20.70 -1.63 -17.36
CA PHE A 45 -19.98 -0.78 -16.43
C PHE A 45 -18.49 -1.10 -16.39
N PHE A 46 -17.71 -0.23 -15.76
CA PHE A 46 -16.26 -0.35 -15.64
C PHE A 46 -15.84 -0.42 -14.18
N LEU A 47 -14.84 -1.26 -13.87
CA LEU A 47 -14.35 -1.45 -12.52
C LEU A 47 -12.82 -1.41 -12.48
N VAL A 48 -12.28 -0.52 -11.66
CA VAL A 48 -10.85 -0.32 -11.50
C VAL A 48 -10.44 -0.30 -10.03
N HIS A 49 -9.17 -0.59 -9.78
CA HIS A 49 -8.49 -0.20 -8.56
C HIS A 49 -7.47 0.90 -8.84
N SER A 50 -7.48 1.93 -8.02
CA SER A 50 -6.53 3.03 -8.11
C SER A 50 -6.15 3.50 -6.70
N PRO A 51 -5.04 2.99 -6.12
CA PRO A 51 -4.71 3.23 -4.72
C PRO A 51 -4.46 4.70 -4.42
N GLU A 52 -4.87 5.13 -3.22
CA GLU A 52 -4.52 6.45 -2.71
C GLU A 52 -3.07 6.47 -2.22
N ARG A 53 -2.30 7.44 -2.72
CA ARG A 53 -0.86 7.58 -2.47
C ARG A 53 -0.46 8.94 -1.88
N VAL A 54 -1.42 9.81 -1.62
CA VAL A 54 -1.17 11.14 -1.05
C VAL A 54 -0.69 10.99 0.40
N ASP A 55 0.32 11.79 0.74
CA ASP A 55 0.84 11.93 2.10
C ASP A 55 0.20 13.17 2.75
N PRO A 56 -0.74 12.98 3.71
CA PRO A 56 -1.43 14.10 4.33
C PRO A 56 -0.46 15.07 4.99
N GLY A 57 -0.59 16.35 4.65
CA GLY A 57 0.27 17.42 5.16
C GLY A 57 1.56 17.63 4.36
N ASN A 58 1.82 16.86 3.32
CA ASN A 58 2.93 17.09 2.42
C ASN A 58 2.69 18.37 1.57
N LYS A 59 3.63 19.34 1.68
CA LYS A 59 3.50 20.62 0.97
C LYS A 59 3.97 20.56 -0.48
N ARG A 60 4.78 19.57 -0.85
CA ARG A 60 5.35 19.41 -2.18
C ARG A 60 4.49 18.53 -3.08
N TYR A 61 3.98 17.43 -2.53
CA TYR A 61 3.19 16.44 -3.26
C TYR A 61 1.71 16.55 -2.86
N THR A 62 0.89 16.79 -3.86
CA THR A 62 -0.56 16.95 -3.75
C THR A 62 -1.26 15.83 -4.51
N THR A 63 -2.58 15.72 -4.42
CA THR A 63 -3.35 14.77 -5.23
C THR A 63 -3.08 14.94 -6.72
N ARG A 64 -2.92 16.15 -7.21
CA ARG A 64 -2.73 16.45 -8.63
C ARG A 64 -1.38 15.98 -9.17
N ASN A 65 -0.28 16.26 -8.44
CA ASN A 65 1.09 15.97 -8.91
C ASN A 65 1.67 14.66 -8.36
N THR A 66 0.93 13.93 -7.53
CA THR A 66 1.28 12.56 -7.13
C THR A 66 0.86 11.60 -8.23
N THR A 67 1.83 10.88 -8.82
CA THR A 67 1.54 9.88 -9.86
C THR A 67 0.52 8.86 -9.37
N LYS A 68 -0.58 8.69 -10.10
CA LYS A 68 -1.63 7.72 -9.77
C LYS A 68 -1.43 6.43 -10.56
N VAL A 69 -1.58 5.29 -9.89
CA VAL A 69 -1.56 3.95 -10.52
C VAL A 69 -3.00 3.53 -10.76
N VAL A 70 -3.29 2.92 -11.91
CA VAL A 70 -4.63 2.43 -12.24
C VAL A 70 -4.53 1.01 -12.82
N GLY A 71 -5.30 0.09 -12.27
CA GLY A 71 -5.50 -1.25 -12.79
C GLY A 71 -6.98 -1.54 -13.02
N GLY A 72 -7.34 -2.01 -14.20
CA GLY A 72 -8.70 -2.43 -14.53
C GLY A 72 -8.92 -3.92 -14.33
N VAL A 73 -10.17 -4.33 -14.12
CA VAL A 73 -10.54 -5.76 -14.17
C VAL A 73 -10.48 -6.30 -15.61
N GLY A 74 -10.50 -5.41 -16.59
CA GLY A 74 -10.31 -5.71 -18.01
C GLY A 74 -9.85 -4.47 -18.77
N PRO A 75 -9.61 -4.59 -20.09
CA PRO A 75 -9.01 -3.54 -20.91
C PRO A 75 -9.89 -2.29 -21.02
N ARG A 76 -11.21 -2.43 -21.13
CA ARG A 76 -12.13 -1.29 -21.22
C ARG A 76 -12.26 -0.56 -19.89
N SER A 77 -12.26 -1.30 -18.78
CA SER A 77 -12.19 -0.71 -17.42
C SER A 77 -10.89 0.07 -17.23
N LEU A 78 -9.74 -0.49 -17.65
CA LEU A 78 -8.46 0.20 -17.59
C LEU A 78 -8.47 1.50 -18.40
N GLU A 79 -8.96 1.45 -19.64
CA GLU A 79 -9.08 2.63 -20.51
C GLU A 79 -9.96 3.71 -19.88
N ALA A 80 -11.14 3.34 -19.36
CA ALA A 80 -12.06 4.24 -18.68
C ALA A 80 -11.42 4.88 -17.42
N GLY A 81 -10.71 4.07 -16.62
CA GLY A 81 -10.03 4.55 -15.42
C GLY A 81 -8.89 5.50 -15.74
N VAL A 82 -8.04 5.17 -16.71
CA VAL A 82 -6.95 6.04 -17.18
C VAL A 82 -7.50 7.35 -17.72
N PHE A 83 -8.53 7.29 -18.57
CA PHE A 83 -9.19 8.49 -19.09
C PHE A 83 -9.72 9.38 -17.94
N PHE A 84 -10.45 8.80 -16.99
CA PHE A 84 -11.03 9.54 -15.88
C PHE A 84 -9.95 10.26 -15.04
N TYR A 85 -8.93 9.55 -14.59
CA TYR A 85 -7.90 10.13 -13.74
C TYR A 85 -7.00 11.13 -14.48
N SER A 86 -6.77 10.96 -15.77
CA SER A 86 -5.97 11.89 -16.57
C SER A 86 -6.60 13.28 -16.74
N GLN A 87 -7.88 13.45 -16.38
CA GLN A 87 -8.52 14.78 -16.40
C GLN A 87 -8.00 15.67 -15.26
N THR A 88 -7.49 15.09 -14.17
CA THR A 88 -7.14 15.86 -12.96
C THR A 88 -5.74 15.56 -12.45
N ILE A 89 -5.19 14.39 -12.74
CA ILE A 89 -3.87 13.93 -12.29
C ILE A 89 -2.84 14.13 -13.40
N GLU A 90 -1.71 14.72 -13.08
CA GLU A 90 -0.65 15.03 -14.06
C GLU A 90 -0.01 13.77 -14.69
N LYS A 91 0.09 12.69 -13.94
CA LYS A 91 0.66 11.43 -14.43
C LYS A 91 -0.14 10.24 -13.92
N VAL A 92 -0.68 9.46 -14.84
CA VAL A 92 -1.34 8.18 -14.59
C VAL A 92 -0.49 7.05 -15.16
N VAL A 93 -0.27 6.01 -14.36
CA VAL A 93 0.48 4.81 -14.75
C VAL A 93 -0.47 3.63 -14.78
N PRO A 94 -0.81 3.11 -15.96
CA PRO A 94 -1.60 1.88 -16.08
C PRO A 94 -0.76 0.67 -15.66
N VAL A 95 -1.41 -0.30 -15.01
CA VAL A 95 -0.86 -1.62 -14.72
C VAL A 95 -1.79 -2.71 -15.25
N SER A 96 -1.28 -3.93 -15.37
CA SER A 96 -1.92 -5.02 -16.10
C SER A 96 -3.26 -5.51 -15.54
N SER A 97 -3.56 -5.24 -14.26
CA SER A 97 -4.80 -5.69 -13.61
C SER A 97 -5.11 -4.88 -12.36
N ALA A 98 -6.36 -4.93 -11.88
CA ALA A 98 -6.75 -4.38 -10.59
C ALA A 98 -5.93 -5.01 -9.46
N LYS A 99 -5.70 -6.32 -9.49
CA LYS A 99 -4.87 -7.05 -8.53
C LYS A 99 -3.42 -6.53 -8.47
N ALA A 100 -2.82 -6.18 -9.61
CA ALA A 100 -1.49 -5.57 -9.66
C ALA A 100 -1.48 -4.18 -9.01
N ALA A 101 -2.49 -3.35 -9.26
CA ALA A 101 -2.62 -2.03 -8.65
C ALA A 101 -2.81 -2.11 -7.12
N GLU A 102 -3.59 -3.08 -6.63
CA GLU A 102 -3.76 -3.37 -5.21
C GLU A 102 -2.42 -3.75 -4.56
N LEU A 103 -1.65 -4.63 -5.21
CA LEU A 103 -0.35 -5.06 -4.71
C LEU A 103 0.66 -3.91 -4.62
N VAL A 104 0.63 -2.95 -5.54
CA VAL A 104 1.53 -1.76 -5.52
C VAL A 104 1.43 -1.05 -4.18
N LYS A 105 0.22 -0.74 -3.72
CA LYS A 105 0.01 -0.01 -2.46
C LYS A 105 0.47 -0.79 -1.24
N VAL A 106 0.11 -2.05 -1.19
CA VAL A 106 0.51 -2.92 -0.07
C VAL A 106 2.02 -3.09 -0.06
N PHE A 107 2.66 -3.21 -1.22
CA PHE A 107 4.12 -3.29 -1.32
C PHE A 107 4.81 -2.00 -0.85
N GLU A 108 4.31 -0.81 -1.24
CA GLU A 108 4.87 0.48 -0.79
C GLU A 108 4.86 0.58 0.75
N ASN A 109 3.77 0.18 1.39
CA ASN A 109 3.67 0.21 2.86
C ASN A 109 4.49 -0.90 3.53
N THR A 110 4.56 -2.08 2.92
CA THR A 110 5.44 -3.18 3.37
C THR A 110 6.90 -2.79 3.28
N PHE A 111 7.34 -2.18 2.17
CA PHE A 111 8.70 -1.66 2.02
C PHE A 111 9.07 -0.73 3.18
N ARG A 112 8.17 0.18 3.53
CA ARG A 112 8.37 1.11 4.65
C ARG A 112 8.45 0.38 5.98
N ALA A 113 7.52 -0.54 6.26
CA ALA A 113 7.50 -1.32 7.50
C ALA A 113 8.76 -2.17 7.70
N VAL A 114 9.27 -2.81 6.64
CA VAL A 114 10.50 -3.63 6.67
C VAL A 114 11.73 -2.77 6.92
N ASN A 115 11.86 -1.61 6.25
CA ASN A 115 12.99 -0.72 6.46
C ASN A 115 12.98 -0.06 7.85
N ILE A 116 11.81 0.24 8.40
CA ILE A 116 11.69 0.69 9.80
C ILE A 116 12.13 -0.42 10.75
N ALA A 117 11.72 -1.67 10.53
CA ALA A 117 12.17 -2.80 11.34
C ALA A 117 13.69 -2.99 11.29
N LEU A 118 14.30 -2.82 10.12
CA LEU A 118 15.76 -2.91 9.96
C LEU A 118 16.49 -1.87 10.80
N VAL A 119 16.09 -0.61 10.77
CA VAL A 119 16.75 0.44 11.58
C VAL A 119 16.40 0.32 13.07
N ASN A 120 15.24 -0.23 13.42
CA ASN A 120 14.87 -0.56 14.79
C ASN A 120 15.76 -1.69 15.36
N GLU A 121 15.98 -2.75 14.59
CA GLU A 121 16.92 -3.82 14.97
C GLU A 121 18.34 -3.31 15.10
N LEU A 122 18.79 -2.43 14.19
CA LEU A 122 20.08 -1.77 14.28
C LEU A 122 20.20 -0.93 15.56
N ALA A 123 19.13 -0.23 15.96
CA ALA A 123 19.13 0.54 17.22
C ALA A 123 19.32 -0.34 18.45
N MET A 124 18.65 -1.50 18.50
CA MET A 124 18.84 -2.47 19.58
C MET A 124 20.26 -3.04 19.60
N LEU A 125 20.86 -3.28 18.42
CA LEU A 125 22.25 -3.74 18.31
C LEU A 125 23.24 -2.66 18.75
N CYS A 126 23.08 -1.42 18.26
CA CYS A 126 23.94 -0.29 18.64
C CYS A 126 23.92 -0.05 20.15
N ASP A 127 22.77 -0.16 20.77
CA ASP A 127 22.63 -0.05 22.21
C ASP A 127 23.50 -1.07 22.96
N ARG A 128 23.47 -2.34 22.53
CA ARG A 128 24.32 -3.40 23.11
C ARG A 128 25.82 -3.20 22.87
N MET A 129 26.16 -2.55 21.76
CA MET A 129 27.54 -2.24 21.39
C MET A 129 28.06 -0.92 22.02
N GLY A 130 27.21 -0.15 22.67
CA GLY A 130 27.55 1.17 23.19
C GLY A 130 27.77 2.22 22.09
N LEU A 131 27.11 2.05 20.93
CA LEU A 131 27.18 2.96 19.78
C LEU A 131 25.95 3.86 19.70
N ASN A 132 26.14 5.07 19.20
CA ASN A 132 25.06 5.99 18.90
C ASN A 132 24.45 5.64 17.51
N VAL A 133 23.27 5.06 17.49
CA VAL A 133 22.58 4.68 16.24
C VAL A 133 22.29 5.87 15.33
N TRP A 134 22.01 7.05 15.89
CA TRP A 134 21.73 8.25 15.12
C TRP A 134 22.95 8.71 14.34
N GLU A 135 24.14 8.71 14.97
CA GLU A 135 25.41 9.01 14.31
C GLU A 135 25.69 8.02 13.16
N VAL A 136 25.48 6.73 13.40
CA VAL A 136 25.69 5.67 12.40
C VAL A 136 24.76 5.88 11.20
N LEU A 137 23.47 6.15 11.44
CA LEU A 137 22.48 6.34 10.38
C LEU A 137 22.73 7.64 9.61
N ASP A 138 22.99 8.75 10.29
CA ASP A 138 23.26 10.03 9.65
C ASP A 138 24.50 9.94 8.75
N ALA A 139 25.55 9.27 9.21
CA ALA A 139 26.74 9.01 8.38
C ALA A 139 26.41 8.12 7.17
N ALA A 140 25.63 7.05 7.36
CA ALA A 140 25.24 6.15 6.29
C ALA A 140 24.40 6.86 5.21
N PHE A 141 23.50 7.77 5.60
CA PHE A 141 22.62 8.50 4.68
C PHE A 141 23.32 9.63 3.90
N THR A 142 24.59 9.92 4.18
CA THR A 142 25.41 10.78 3.31
C THR A 142 25.71 10.14 1.96
N LYS A 143 25.56 8.79 1.84
CA LYS A 143 25.75 8.09 0.58
C LYS A 143 24.62 8.43 -0.39
N PRO A 144 24.92 8.94 -1.61
CA PRO A 144 23.89 9.48 -2.49
C PRO A 144 23.07 8.41 -3.26
N PHE A 145 23.37 7.12 -3.10
CA PHE A 145 22.70 6.02 -3.81
C PHE A 145 22.68 4.74 -2.97
N GLY A 146 21.70 3.89 -3.25
CA GLY A 146 21.59 2.52 -2.68
C GLY A 146 21.14 2.48 -1.22
N ILE A 147 20.75 3.61 -0.63
CA ILE A 147 20.19 3.71 0.72
C ILE A 147 19.13 4.81 0.75
N MET A 148 18.08 4.60 1.54
CA MET A 148 17.02 5.57 1.79
C MET A 148 16.96 5.85 3.30
N PRO A 149 16.80 7.09 3.72
CA PRO A 149 16.76 7.43 5.15
C PRO A 149 15.50 6.89 5.83
N PHE A 150 15.74 6.06 6.85
CA PHE A 150 14.76 5.62 7.85
C PHE A 150 15.41 5.76 9.24
N TYR A 151 14.62 6.13 10.22
CA TYR A 151 15.09 6.31 11.59
C TYR A 151 14.34 5.40 12.55
N PRO A 152 14.98 4.89 13.60
CA PRO A 152 14.35 4.07 14.61
C PRO A 152 13.36 4.87 15.46
N GLY A 153 12.40 4.16 16.03
CA GLY A 153 11.38 4.74 16.91
C GLY A 153 10.69 3.68 17.77
N PRO A 154 9.72 4.07 18.60
CA PRO A 154 9.02 3.14 19.50
C PRO A 154 7.99 2.26 18.77
N GLY A 155 8.30 1.80 17.59
CA GLY A 155 7.43 1.02 16.69
C GLY A 155 7.22 1.73 15.35
N VAL A 156 6.18 1.34 14.62
CA VAL A 156 5.90 1.83 13.26
C VAL A 156 4.86 2.92 13.33
N GLY A 157 4.39 3.56 14.06
CA GLY A 157 3.36 4.62 14.04
C GLY A 157 2.53 4.70 12.74
N GLY A 158 1.46 5.43 12.78
CA GLY A 158 0.56 5.60 11.65
C GLY A 158 -0.60 4.62 11.62
N HIS A 159 -1.49 4.78 10.63
CA HIS A 159 -2.74 4.03 10.53
C HIS A 159 -2.61 2.79 9.62
N CYS A 160 -1.97 2.94 8.47
CA CYS A 160 -1.92 1.90 7.43
C CYS A 160 -0.69 0.99 7.56
N ILE A 161 0.50 1.56 7.84
CA ILE A 161 1.78 0.82 7.82
C ILE A 161 1.80 -0.35 8.82
N PRO A 162 1.20 -0.29 10.02
CA PRO A 162 1.15 -1.43 10.92
C PRO A 162 0.25 -2.56 10.46
N ILE A 163 -0.73 -2.30 9.59
CA ILE A 163 -1.79 -3.25 9.22
C ILE A 163 -1.59 -3.83 7.81
N ASP A 164 -1.25 -3.01 6.83
CA ASP A 164 -1.21 -3.41 5.42
C ASP A 164 -0.26 -4.58 5.12
N PRO A 165 0.93 -4.71 5.74
CA PRO A 165 1.80 -5.87 5.54
C PRO A 165 1.11 -7.19 5.94
N HIS A 166 0.23 -7.16 6.96
CA HIS A 166 -0.50 -8.35 7.40
C HIS A 166 -1.58 -8.79 6.40
N TYR A 167 -2.14 -7.88 5.61
CA TYR A 167 -3.01 -8.25 4.49
C TYR A 167 -2.27 -9.08 3.46
N LEU A 168 -1.03 -8.69 3.14
CA LEU A 168 -0.20 -9.44 2.21
C LEU A 168 0.24 -10.79 2.78
N GLU A 169 0.63 -10.84 4.07
CA GLU A 169 0.95 -12.07 4.78
C GLU A 169 -0.23 -13.06 4.77
N TRP A 170 -1.44 -12.55 5.05
CA TRP A 170 -2.66 -13.36 5.04
C TRP A 170 -2.97 -13.87 3.63
N LYS A 171 -2.93 -13.01 2.60
CA LYS A 171 -3.22 -13.38 1.21
C LYS A 171 -2.20 -14.35 0.64
N ALA A 172 -0.94 -14.23 1.03
CA ALA A 172 0.13 -15.15 0.59
C ALA A 172 -0.13 -16.62 0.97
N LYS A 173 -0.84 -16.87 2.07
CA LYS A 173 -1.19 -18.22 2.50
C LYS A 173 -2.09 -18.95 1.51
N GLU A 174 -2.93 -18.24 0.77
CA GLU A 174 -3.76 -18.84 -0.30
C GLU A 174 -2.90 -19.39 -1.45
N TYR A 175 -1.67 -18.88 -1.59
CA TYR A 175 -0.68 -19.30 -2.59
C TYR A 175 0.38 -20.26 -1.98
N ASN A 176 0.14 -20.80 -0.79
CA ASN A 176 1.12 -21.64 -0.05
C ASN A 176 2.48 -20.96 0.11
N PHE A 177 2.49 -19.65 0.31
CA PHE A 177 3.69 -18.84 0.43
C PHE A 177 3.80 -18.18 1.82
N ASN A 178 4.99 -18.23 2.42
CA ASN A 178 5.29 -17.58 3.68
C ASN A 178 6.14 -16.32 3.43
N THR A 179 5.65 -15.19 3.91
CA THR A 179 6.31 -13.87 3.78
C THR A 179 7.25 -13.64 4.95
N HIS A 180 8.45 -14.24 4.93
CA HIS A 180 9.39 -14.20 6.05
C HIS A 180 9.81 -12.80 6.47
N PHE A 181 10.18 -11.92 5.52
CA PHE A 181 10.57 -10.54 5.82
C PHE A 181 9.45 -9.73 6.45
N ILE A 182 8.21 -9.93 6.00
CA ILE A 182 7.04 -9.21 6.51
C ILE A 182 6.74 -9.65 7.93
N ALA A 183 6.70 -10.95 8.17
CA ALA A 183 6.44 -11.51 9.50
C ALA A 183 7.50 -11.06 10.51
N LEU A 184 8.79 -11.17 10.15
CA LEU A 184 9.91 -10.74 10.99
C LEU A 184 9.88 -9.24 11.27
N ALA A 185 9.63 -8.41 10.26
CA ALA A 185 9.52 -6.97 10.43
C ALA A 185 8.39 -6.59 11.41
N GLY A 186 7.24 -7.27 11.31
CA GLY A 186 6.14 -7.09 12.25
C GLY A 186 6.52 -7.46 13.68
N GLU A 187 7.30 -8.54 13.87
CA GLU A 187 7.79 -8.96 15.18
C GLU A 187 8.75 -7.92 15.78
N ILE A 188 9.75 -7.47 15.02
CA ILE A 188 10.73 -6.49 15.47
C ILE A 188 10.04 -5.18 15.87
N ASN A 189 9.17 -4.66 15.00
CA ASN A 189 8.47 -3.41 15.25
C ASN A 189 7.57 -3.47 16.49
N ARG A 190 6.95 -4.62 16.78
CA ARG A 190 6.14 -4.81 18.00
C ARG A 190 6.95 -4.85 19.29
N LYS A 191 8.24 -5.18 19.26
CA LYS A 191 9.13 -5.18 20.43
C LYS A 191 9.64 -3.78 20.79
N MET A 192 9.60 -2.83 19.87
CA MET A 192 10.19 -1.50 20.08
C MET A 192 9.57 -0.67 21.20
N PRO A 193 8.24 -0.69 21.45
CA PRO A 193 7.69 0.02 22.60
C PRO A 193 8.30 -0.45 23.94
N GLU A 194 8.43 -1.77 24.13
CA GLU A 194 9.02 -2.36 25.33
C GLU A 194 10.50 -1.95 25.46
N PHE A 195 11.28 -2.11 24.40
CA PHE A 195 12.67 -1.66 24.36
C PHE A 195 12.82 -0.17 24.70
N THR A 196 11.93 0.67 24.17
CA THR A 196 11.96 2.11 24.45
C THR A 196 11.70 2.43 25.91
N VAL A 197 10.72 1.75 26.52
CA VAL A 197 10.39 1.93 27.96
C VAL A 197 11.54 1.42 28.86
N GLU A 198 12.19 0.32 28.49
CA GLU A 198 13.35 -0.19 29.25
C GLU A 198 14.56 0.77 29.24
N LYS A 199 14.64 1.66 28.24
CA LYS A 199 15.71 2.65 28.09
C LYS A 199 15.39 4.02 28.68
N ALA A 200 14.13 4.30 29.01
CA ALA A 200 13.69 5.58 29.58
C ALA A 200 13.91 5.62 31.09
#